data_2a26ec49c0f67f0ef4f285a57f0329ab
#
_entry.id   2a26ec49c0f67f0ef4f285a57f0329ab
#
_cell.length_a   1.000
_cell.length_b   1.000
_cell.length_c   1.000
_cell.angle_alpha   90.00
_cell.angle_beta   90.00
_cell.angle_gamma   90.00
#
_symmetry.space_group_name_H-M   'P 1'
#
loop_
_entity.id
_entity.type
_entity.pdbx_description
1 polymer ?
#
loop_
_entity_poly.entity_id
_entity_poly.type
_entity_poly.pdbx_seq_one_letter_code
_entity_poly.pdbx_strand_id
1 'polypeptide(L)'
;EPGRDPTQTLKAKEGSAGHISLADIDCDGDLDLFIAGRSIPNHYPKPADSWIYINDEGVYTESNLWSQPFKGIGLTSSAVFAQINADSMPDLILACEWGTPMVFINTGTGFINRTDFYGLNNFKGLWCGVDVGDFDANGLVDFVITNRGLNSSYSASIEKPMVIYHGDLNDDGVWDFIETEYGADNRLYPRRSASDFAEAMPWITDRFSSYNQYSNMTLTELFGSSFIEKM
;
A
#
# COMPACT_ATOMS: atom_id res chain seq x y z
N GLU A 1 -3.01 -22.65 -25.78
CA GLU A 1 -3.96 -23.77 -25.69
C GLU A 1 -4.17 -24.15 -24.23
N PRO A 2 -5.40 -24.43 -23.77
CA PRO A 2 -5.65 -24.89 -22.41
C PRO A 2 -4.89 -26.21 -22.12
N GLY A 3 -4.08 -26.23 -21.06
CA GLY A 3 -3.31 -27.40 -20.65
C GLY A 3 -1.88 -27.47 -21.17
N ARG A 4 -1.36 -26.41 -21.82
CA ARG A 4 0.07 -26.33 -22.15
C ARG A 4 0.85 -25.99 -20.88
N ASP A 5 1.95 -26.72 -20.64
CA ASP A 5 2.87 -26.37 -19.56
C ASP A 5 3.44 -24.96 -19.77
N PRO A 6 3.65 -24.18 -18.70
CA PRO A 6 4.22 -22.85 -18.83
C PRO A 6 5.64 -22.94 -19.42
N THR A 7 5.96 -22.03 -20.34
CA THR A 7 7.30 -21.97 -20.96
C THR A 7 8.35 -21.45 -19.97
N GLN A 8 7.90 -20.66 -18.99
CA GLN A 8 8.75 -20.13 -17.91
C GLN A 8 7.96 -20.03 -16.59
N THR A 9 8.64 -20.24 -15.48
CA THR A 9 8.11 -20.01 -14.13
C THR A 9 9.00 -18.99 -13.41
N LEU A 10 8.40 -17.89 -12.93
CA LEU A 10 9.12 -16.89 -12.16
C LEU A 10 9.33 -17.38 -10.73
N LYS A 11 10.48 -17.05 -10.14
CA LYS A 11 10.79 -17.39 -8.74
C LYS A 11 9.85 -16.66 -7.80
N ALA A 12 9.25 -17.39 -6.86
CA ALA A 12 8.45 -16.79 -5.80
C ALA A 12 9.24 -15.78 -4.97
N LYS A 13 8.58 -14.70 -4.58
CA LYS A 13 9.14 -13.63 -3.76
C LYS A 13 8.59 -13.69 -2.35
N GLU A 14 9.32 -13.10 -1.41
CA GLU A 14 8.83 -12.85 -0.07
C GLU A 14 7.73 -11.79 -0.14
N GLY A 15 6.57 -12.12 0.41
CA GLY A 15 5.41 -11.25 0.42
C GLY A 15 4.28 -11.68 -0.49
N SER A 16 3.10 -11.11 -0.24
CA SER A 16 1.93 -11.29 -1.08
C SER A 16 2.05 -10.40 -2.31
N ALA A 17 1.79 -10.97 -3.49
CA ALA A 17 1.66 -10.21 -4.72
C ALA A 17 0.31 -9.49 -4.77
N GLY A 18 0.33 -8.27 -5.28
CA GLY A 18 -0.86 -7.47 -5.57
C GLY A 18 -1.22 -7.52 -7.04
N HIS A 19 -1.34 -6.35 -7.65
CA HIS A 19 -1.68 -6.18 -9.05
C HIS A 19 -0.51 -6.57 -9.98
N ILE A 20 -0.84 -7.01 -11.19
CA ILE A 20 0.12 -7.28 -12.27
C ILE A 20 -0.21 -6.34 -13.43
N SER A 21 0.81 -5.65 -13.94
CA SER A 21 0.69 -4.74 -15.09
C SER A 21 1.75 -5.06 -16.14
N LEU A 22 1.41 -4.88 -17.40
CA LEU A 22 2.29 -5.11 -18.54
C LEU A 22 2.45 -3.83 -19.35
N ALA A 23 3.68 -3.54 -19.78
CA ALA A 23 4.02 -2.50 -20.74
C ALA A 23 5.38 -2.78 -21.35
N ASP A 24 5.67 -2.21 -22.49
CA ASP A 24 7.00 -2.18 -23.09
C ASP A 24 7.81 -1.05 -22.41
N ILE A 25 8.46 -1.39 -21.27
CA ILE A 25 9.07 -0.42 -20.35
C ILE A 25 10.37 0.18 -20.92
N ASP A 26 11.14 -0.61 -21.64
CA ASP A 26 12.43 -0.21 -22.22
C ASP A 26 12.36 0.10 -23.71
N CYS A 27 11.16 0.01 -24.31
CA CYS A 27 10.87 0.34 -25.70
C CYS A 27 11.58 -0.57 -26.71
N ASP A 28 11.73 -1.86 -26.40
CA ASP A 28 12.32 -2.86 -27.29
C ASP A 28 11.29 -3.63 -28.14
N GLY A 29 9.99 -3.45 -27.87
CA GLY A 29 8.87 -4.04 -28.59
C GLY A 29 8.23 -5.23 -27.88
N ASP A 30 8.81 -5.71 -26.78
CA ASP A 30 8.28 -6.79 -25.96
C ASP A 30 7.57 -6.25 -24.71
N LEU A 31 6.55 -6.96 -24.20
CA LEU A 31 5.86 -6.53 -22.99
C LEU A 31 6.58 -7.03 -21.75
N ASP A 32 7.04 -6.10 -20.94
CA ASP A 32 7.61 -6.31 -19.62
C ASP A 32 6.54 -6.47 -18.54
N LEU A 33 6.96 -6.93 -17.37
CA LEU A 33 6.06 -7.27 -16.28
C LEU A 33 6.39 -6.48 -15.01
N PHE A 34 5.42 -5.72 -14.50
CA PHE A 34 5.44 -5.20 -13.13
C PHE A 34 4.57 -6.07 -12.23
N ILE A 35 5.13 -6.53 -11.11
CA ILE A 35 4.41 -7.25 -10.06
C ILE A 35 4.41 -6.40 -8.79
N ALA A 36 3.24 -5.92 -8.41
CA ALA A 36 3.06 -5.14 -7.19
C ALA A 36 3.23 -6.01 -5.94
N GLY A 37 4.11 -5.59 -5.02
CA GLY A 37 4.19 -6.13 -3.68
C GLY A 37 3.13 -5.50 -2.78
N ARG A 38 2.41 -6.32 -2.02
CA ARG A 38 1.41 -5.82 -1.08
C ARG A 38 1.92 -5.87 0.34
N SER A 39 1.95 -7.00 0.99
CA SER A 39 2.40 -7.11 2.37
C SER A 39 3.22 -8.37 2.61
N ILE A 40 4.08 -8.34 3.62
CA ILE A 40 4.78 -9.52 4.10
C ILE A 40 3.79 -10.33 4.95
N PRO A 41 3.58 -11.64 4.66
CA PRO A 41 2.74 -12.50 5.49
C PRO A 41 3.14 -12.47 6.96
N ASN A 42 2.16 -12.45 7.85
CA ASN A 42 2.34 -12.33 9.31
C ASN A 42 2.97 -11.02 9.81
N HIS A 43 3.22 -10.05 8.92
CA HIS A 43 3.82 -8.76 9.28
C HIS A 43 3.01 -7.57 8.73
N TYR A 44 1.71 -7.74 8.47
CA TYR A 44 0.88 -6.62 8.04
C TYR A 44 0.91 -5.49 9.10
N PRO A 45 1.07 -4.21 8.72
CA PRO A 45 1.07 -3.63 7.38
C PRO A 45 2.47 -3.42 6.77
N LYS A 46 3.46 -4.25 7.07
CA LYS A 46 4.78 -4.16 6.45
C LYS A 46 4.68 -4.39 4.95
N PRO A 47 5.11 -3.42 4.11
CA PRO A 47 5.04 -3.56 2.67
C PRO A 47 6.01 -4.62 2.15
N ALA A 48 5.57 -5.37 1.15
CA ALA A 48 6.45 -6.19 0.33
C ALA A 48 7.06 -5.36 -0.80
N ASP A 49 8.21 -5.79 -1.32
CA ASP A 49 8.81 -5.19 -2.50
C ASP A 49 7.97 -5.46 -3.74
N SER A 50 7.92 -4.49 -4.65
CA SER A 50 7.40 -4.68 -6.00
C SER A 50 8.55 -4.92 -6.97
N TRP A 51 8.28 -5.62 -8.06
CA TRP A 51 9.31 -6.15 -8.96
C TRP A 51 9.00 -5.84 -10.41
N ILE A 52 10.06 -5.57 -11.19
CA ILE A 52 10.01 -5.50 -12.65
C ILE A 52 10.83 -6.66 -13.23
N TYR A 53 10.23 -7.30 -14.20
CA TYR A 53 10.87 -8.30 -15.04
C TYR A 53 10.87 -7.79 -16.47
N ILE A 54 12.06 -7.68 -17.03
CA ILE A 54 12.25 -7.32 -18.45
C ILE A 54 12.09 -8.59 -19.28
N ASN A 55 11.35 -8.45 -20.36
CA ASN A 55 11.11 -9.50 -21.34
C ASN A 55 12.05 -9.29 -22.53
N ASP A 56 12.78 -10.33 -22.91
CA ASP A 56 13.61 -10.37 -24.10
C ASP A 56 13.21 -11.62 -24.90
N GLU A 57 12.52 -11.43 -26.01
CA GLU A 57 12.01 -12.49 -26.90
C GLU A 57 11.20 -13.58 -26.17
N GLY A 58 10.40 -13.19 -25.17
CA GLY A 58 9.55 -14.10 -24.36
C GLY A 58 10.24 -14.69 -23.14
N VAL A 59 11.45 -14.25 -22.79
CA VAL A 59 12.19 -14.65 -21.59
C VAL A 59 12.20 -13.52 -20.56
N TYR A 60 11.43 -13.68 -19.48
CA TYR A 60 11.35 -12.71 -18.40
C TYR A 60 12.54 -12.83 -17.45
N THR A 61 13.30 -11.74 -17.29
CA THR A 61 14.42 -11.65 -16.38
C THR A 61 14.21 -10.55 -15.34
N GLU A 62 14.37 -10.88 -14.06
CA GLU A 62 14.26 -9.91 -12.98
C GLU A 62 15.29 -8.80 -13.13
N SER A 63 14.84 -7.55 -13.12
CA SER A 63 15.71 -6.39 -13.17
C SER A 63 15.78 -5.66 -11.84
N ASN A 64 16.92 -5.77 -11.16
CA ASN A 64 17.16 -5.02 -9.92
C ASN A 64 17.23 -3.51 -10.17
N LEU A 65 17.72 -3.08 -11.33
CA LEU A 65 17.83 -1.66 -11.69
C LEU A 65 16.44 -1.04 -11.79
N TRP A 66 15.55 -1.65 -12.56
CA TRP A 66 14.19 -1.17 -12.74
C TRP A 66 13.32 -1.33 -11.49
N SER A 67 13.58 -2.36 -10.67
CA SER A 67 12.82 -2.62 -9.44
C SER A 67 13.23 -1.74 -8.26
N GLN A 68 14.42 -1.14 -8.28
CA GLN A 68 14.96 -0.39 -7.14
C GLN A 68 14.02 0.69 -6.59
N PRO A 69 13.32 1.51 -7.41
CA PRO A 69 12.41 2.54 -6.93
C PRO A 69 11.17 2.00 -6.21
N PHE A 70 10.88 0.71 -6.37
CA PHE A 70 9.64 0.08 -5.89
C PHE A 70 9.84 -0.82 -4.67
N LYS A 71 11.00 -0.72 -4.01
CA LYS A 71 11.27 -1.46 -2.76
C LYS A 71 10.63 -0.77 -1.58
N GLY A 72 9.78 -1.51 -0.86
CA GLY A 72 9.13 -1.03 0.36
C GLY A 72 8.26 0.21 0.20
N ILE A 73 7.75 0.49 -1.01
CA ILE A 73 7.03 1.74 -1.33
C ILE A 73 5.66 1.87 -0.70
N GLY A 74 5.07 0.78 -0.22
CA GLY A 74 3.74 0.75 0.37
C GLY A 74 2.99 -0.54 0.04
N LEU A 75 1.78 -0.62 0.56
CA LEU A 75 0.86 -1.74 0.32
C LEU A 75 0.17 -1.55 -1.03
N THR A 76 0.85 -1.87 -2.13
CA THR A 76 0.33 -1.59 -3.48
C THR A 76 -0.87 -2.47 -3.79
N SER A 77 -2.02 -1.84 -3.99
CA SER A 77 -3.31 -2.49 -4.29
C SER A 77 -3.61 -2.57 -5.77
N SER A 78 -3.16 -1.58 -6.55
CA SER A 78 -3.36 -1.52 -7.99
C SER A 78 -2.24 -0.74 -8.68
N ALA A 79 -2.01 -1.04 -9.97
CA ALA A 79 -0.97 -0.42 -10.78
C ALA A 79 -1.46 -0.32 -12.23
N VAL A 80 -1.11 0.76 -12.91
CA VAL A 80 -1.40 0.92 -14.34
C VAL A 80 -0.28 1.68 -15.02
N PHE A 81 0.12 1.23 -16.19
CA PHE A 81 1.02 1.97 -17.06
C PHE A 81 0.23 2.92 -17.96
N ALA A 82 0.76 4.13 -18.13
CA ALA A 82 0.20 5.14 -19.01
C ALA A 82 1.27 6.13 -19.46
N GLN A 83 1.03 6.83 -20.53
CA GLN A 83 1.89 7.90 -21.02
C GLN A 83 1.44 9.22 -20.40
N ILE A 84 2.08 9.65 -19.29
CA ILE A 84 1.67 10.84 -18.54
C ILE A 84 2.36 12.12 -19.06
N ASN A 85 3.59 11.99 -19.57
CA ASN A 85 4.46 13.09 -19.96
C ASN A 85 4.75 13.04 -21.43
N ALA A 86 4.21 12.98 -22.41
CA ALA A 86 4.42 13.06 -23.87
C ALA A 86 5.82 12.64 -24.38
N ASP A 87 6.52 11.71 -23.68
CA ASP A 87 7.85 11.23 -24.07
C ASP A 87 7.84 9.83 -24.75
N SER A 88 6.67 9.27 -24.97
CA SER A 88 6.43 7.96 -25.57
C SER A 88 6.82 6.74 -24.71
N MET A 89 7.33 6.93 -23.50
CA MET A 89 7.65 5.86 -22.57
C MET A 89 6.50 5.62 -21.59
N PRO A 90 6.19 4.38 -21.23
CA PRO A 90 5.13 4.11 -20.27
C PRO A 90 5.56 4.50 -18.84
N ASP A 91 4.84 5.43 -18.25
CA ASP A 91 4.93 5.81 -16.84
C ASP A 91 4.04 4.90 -15.99
N LEU A 92 4.26 4.86 -14.67
CA LEU A 92 3.53 3.97 -13.77
C LEU A 92 2.78 4.75 -12.69
N ILE A 93 1.49 4.47 -12.54
CA ILE A 93 0.65 5.01 -11.47
C ILE A 93 0.27 3.87 -10.54
N LEU A 94 0.42 4.10 -9.23
CA LEU A 94 0.12 3.12 -8.19
C LEU A 94 -0.97 3.63 -7.23
N ALA A 95 -1.86 2.74 -6.85
CA ALA A 95 -2.75 2.90 -5.69
C ALA A 95 -2.18 2.11 -4.50
N CYS A 96 -2.17 2.71 -3.30
CA CYS A 96 -1.62 2.08 -2.10
C CYS A 96 -2.57 2.20 -0.90
N GLU A 97 -2.75 1.12 -0.17
CA GLU A 97 -3.43 1.15 1.14
C GLU A 97 -2.55 1.88 2.17
N TRP A 98 -3.16 2.63 3.08
CA TRP A 98 -2.50 3.40 4.14
C TRP A 98 -1.45 4.39 3.64
N GLY A 99 -1.53 4.75 2.36
CA GLY A 99 -0.55 5.60 1.70
C GLY A 99 -1.21 6.62 0.77
N THR A 100 -0.38 7.22 -0.08
CA THR A 100 -0.83 8.10 -1.16
C THR A 100 -0.85 7.34 -2.48
N PRO A 101 -1.66 7.76 -3.47
CA PRO A 101 -1.41 7.37 -4.85
C PRO A 101 0.00 7.82 -5.25
N MET A 102 0.68 7.07 -6.09
CA MET A 102 2.03 7.42 -6.51
C MET A 102 2.15 7.46 -8.03
N VAL A 103 2.98 8.39 -8.51
CA VAL A 103 3.30 8.54 -9.93
C VAL A 103 4.81 8.38 -10.10
N PHE A 104 5.20 7.47 -10.97
CA PHE A 104 6.58 7.21 -11.34
C PHE A 104 6.76 7.46 -12.83
N ILE A 105 7.68 8.35 -13.17
CA ILE A 105 8.01 8.69 -14.54
C ILE A 105 9.16 7.80 -15.02
N ASN A 106 8.96 7.17 -16.16
CA ASN A 106 9.99 6.41 -16.86
C ASN A 106 11.00 7.36 -17.51
N THR A 107 12.29 7.07 -17.36
CA THR A 107 13.39 7.88 -17.91
C THR A 107 14.17 7.15 -19.00
N GLY A 108 13.68 5.98 -19.45
CA GLY A 108 14.38 5.09 -20.37
C GLY A 108 15.52 4.27 -19.73
N THR A 109 15.86 4.55 -18.46
CA THR A 109 16.90 3.85 -17.71
C THR A 109 16.47 3.51 -16.28
N GLY A 110 15.21 3.73 -15.93
CA GLY A 110 14.62 3.51 -14.61
C GLY A 110 13.45 4.45 -14.37
N PHE A 111 12.87 4.36 -13.17
CA PHE A 111 11.74 5.18 -12.76
C PHE A 111 12.13 6.23 -11.72
N ILE A 112 11.54 7.43 -11.83
CA ILE A 112 11.69 8.51 -10.84
C ILE A 112 10.31 8.80 -10.23
N ASN A 113 10.23 8.78 -8.89
CA ASN A 113 9.02 9.18 -8.18
C ASN A 113 8.75 10.68 -8.38
N ARG A 114 7.57 11.01 -8.91
CA ARG A 114 7.09 12.37 -9.15
C ARG A 114 5.75 12.66 -8.45
N THR A 115 5.38 11.86 -7.47
CA THR A 115 4.15 12.00 -6.68
C THR A 115 3.95 13.43 -6.14
N ASP A 116 5.04 14.04 -5.65
CA ASP A 116 5.02 15.42 -5.16
C ASP A 116 4.72 16.45 -6.27
N PHE A 117 5.33 16.28 -7.42
CA PHE A 117 5.10 17.15 -8.60
C PHE A 117 3.63 17.18 -9.02
N TYR A 118 2.94 16.02 -8.92
CA TYR A 118 1.51 15.88 -9.20
C TYR A 118 0.61 16.27 -8.02
N GLY A 119 1.17 16.74 -6.90
CA GLY A 119 0.42 17.22 -5.74
C GLY A 119 -0.29 16.12 -4.94
N LEU A 120 0.11 14.85 -5.08
CA LEU A 120 -0.58 13.71 -4.50
C LEU A 120 -0.17 13.38 -3.06
N ASN A 121 0.90 13.96 -2.54
CA ASN A 121 1.47 13.61 -1.21
C ASN A 121 0.50 13.75 -0.03
N ASN A 122 -0.50 14.61 -0.16
CA ASN A 122 -1.47 14.86 0.91
C ASN A 122 -2.71 13.97 0.85
N PHE A 123 -2.84 13.14 -0.20
CA PHE A 123 -4.01 12.27 -0.39
C PHE A 123 -3.79 10.89 0.22
N LYS A 124 -3.50 10.85 1.53
CA LYS A 124 -3.41 9.58 2.27
C LYS A 124 -4.77 8.90 2.37
N GLY A 125 -4.82 7.59 2.15
CA GLY A 125 -6.09 6.88 2.17
C GLY A 125 -5.96 5.37 1.98
N LEU A 126 -7.12 4.71 1.89
CA LEU A 126 -7.23 3.30 1.54
C LEU A 126 -7.55 3.21 0.04
N TRP A 127 -6.52 3.39 -0.77
CA TRP A 127 -6.66 3.37 -2.22
C TRP A 127 -6.71 1.93 -2.71
N CYS A 128 -7.69 1.62 -3.58
CA CYS A 128 -8.03 0.25 -3.96
C CYS A 128 -7.72 -0.07 -5.42
N GLY A 129 -7.97 0.87 -6.32
CA GLY A 129 -7.81 0.67 -7.75
C GLY A 129 -7.40 1.96 -8.46
N VAL A 130 -6.73 1.81 -9.60
CA VAL A 130 -6.38 2.90 -10.51
C VAL A 130 -6.64 2.47 -11.93
N ASP A 131 -7.14 3.39 -12.75
CA ASP A 131 -7.33 3.23 -14.18
C ASP A 131 -7.08 4.56 -14.90
N VAL A 132 -6.88 4.52 -16.21
CA VAL A 132 -6.49 5.67 -17.03
C VAL A 132 -7.39 5.82 -18.25
N GLY A 133 -7.51 7.05 -18.73
CA GLY A 133 -8.26 7.40 -19.92
C GLY A 133 -8.24 8.91 -20.15
N ASP A 134 -8.65 9.36 -21.32
CA ASP A 134 -8.92 10.76 -21.61
C ASP A 134 -10.38 11.06 -21.25
N PHE A 135 -10.63 11.43 -20.00
CA PHE A 135 -12.00 11.56 -19.46
C PHE A 135 -12.65 12.90 -19.82
N ASP A 136 -11.87 13.92 -20.16
CA ASP A 136 -12.38 15.24 -20.55
C ASP A 136 -12.23 15.54 -22.06
N ALA A 137 -11.73 14.55 -22.82
CA ALA A 137 -11.55 14.60 -24.28
C ALA A 137 -10.59 15.73 -24.73
N ASN A 138 -9.54 16.02 -23.93
CA ASN A 138 -8.52 16.99 -24.25
C ASN A 138 -7.30 16.41 -24.99
N GLY A 139 -7.27 15.10 -25.22
CA GLY A 139 -6.19 14.36 -25.88
C GLY A 139 -5.01 13.99 -24.96
N LEU A 140 -5.11 14.27 -23.66
CA LEU A 140 -4.14 13.87 -22.65
C LEU A 140 -4.69 12.73 -21.81
N VAL A 141 -3.80 11.97 -21.20
CA VAL A 141 -4.20 10.87 -20.31
C VAL A 141 -4.51 11.44 -18.93
N ASP A 142 -5.74 11.19 -18.48
CA ASP A 142 -6.16 11.37 -17.11
C ASP A 142 -6.08 10.05 -16.35
N PHE A 143 -6.16 10.08 -15.03
CA PHE A 143 -6.29 8.88 -14.22
C PHE A 143 -7.37 9.03 -13.16
N VAL A 144 -8.05 7.93 -12.87
CA VAL A 144 -9.02 7.81 -11.80
C VAL A 144 -8.52 6.80 -10.77
N ILE A 145 -8.59 7.16 -9.49
CA ILE A 145 -8.18 6.30 -8.39
C ILE A 145 -9.34 6.14 -7.43
N THR A 146 -9.66 4.90 -7.08
CA THR A 146 -10.75 4.59 -6.16
C THR A 146 -10.25 4.46 -4.74
N ASN A 147 -10.98 5.07 -3.80
CA ASN A 147 -10.73 4.98 -2.36
C ASN A 147 -11.89 4.25 -1.69
N ARG A 148 -11.64 3.55 -0.57
CA ARG A 148 -12.70 2.96 0.26
C ARG A 148 -13.72 4.01 0.71
N GLY A 149 -13.28 5.26 0.92
CA GLY A 149 -14.12 6.44 1.13
C GLY A 149 -15.08 6.31 2.30
N LEU A 150 -16.22 7.00 2.19
CA LEU A 150 -17.24 7.07 3.24
C LEU A 150 -18.12 5.82 3.34
N ASN A 151 -18.00 4.85 2.44
CA ASN A 151 -18.72 3.59 2.50
C ASN A 151 -18.06 2.59 3.46
N SER A 152 -17.62 3.07 4.58
CA SER A 152 -16.94 2.31 5.63
C SER A 152 -17.24 2.94 7.00
N SER A 153 -16.87 2.27 8.08
CA SER A 153 -16.96 2.80 9.43
C SER A 153 -15.85 3.82 9.78
N TYR A 154 -14.94 4.10 8.84
CA TYR A 154 -13.85 5.06 9.05
C TYR A 154 -14.34 6.50 8.86
N SER A 155 -13.87 7.39 9.74
CA SER A 155 -14.18 8.81 9.70
C SER A 155 -12.89 9.62 9.76
N ALA A 156 -12.15 9.64 8.64
CA ALA A 156 -10.88 10.35 8.54
C ALA A 156 -11.02 11.67 7.79
N SER A 157 -10.19 12.66 8.14
CA SER A 157 -10.01 13.90 7.39
C SER A 157 -8.51 14.22 7.27
N ILE A 158 -8.17 15.29 6.55
CA ILE A 158 -6.78 15.77 6.46
C ILE A 158 -6.26 16.18 7.85
N GLU A 159 -7.11 16.83 8.65
CA GLU A 159 -6.76 17.30 10.00
C GLU A 159 -6.77 16.18 11.04
N LYS A 160 -7.59 15.15 10.82
CA LYS A 160 -7.75 14.00 11.70
C LYS A 160 -7.62 12.70 10.89
N PRO A 161 -6.43 12.39 10.40
CA PRO A 161 -6.22 11.14 9.66
C PRO A 161 -6.37 9.94 10.60
N MET A 162 -6.76 8.80 10.05
CA MET A 162 -6.57 7.55 10.77
C MET A 162 -5.08 7.25 10.92
N VAL A 163 -4.71 6.73 12.07
CA VAL A 163 -3.33 6.31 12.36
C VAL A 163 -3.34 4.81 12.66
N ILE A 164 -2.42 4.09 12.03
CA ILE A 164 -2.19 2.68 12.30
C ILE A 164 -0.86 2.53 13.02
N TYR A 165 -0.89 1.89 14.18
CA TYR A 165 0.28 1.45 14.93
C TYR A 165 0.48 -0.04 14.67
N HIS A 166 1.71 -0.46 14.52
CA HIS A 166 2.01 -1.85 14.18
C HIS A 166 3.35 -2.31 14.76
N GLY A 167 3.47 -3.60 14.98
CA GLY A 167 4.67 -4.27 15.50
C GLY A 167 4.31 -5.60 16.12
N ASP A 168 5.29 -6.34 16.59
CA ASP A 168 5.09 -7.53 17.40
C ASP A 168 4.78 -7.07 18.84
N LEU A 169 3.49 -6.97 19.17
CA LEU A 169 3.03 -6.33 20.41
C LEU A 169 2.94 -7.30 21.58
N ASN A 170 2.96 -8.59 21.29
CA ASN A 170 2.81 -9.67 22.27
C ASN A 170 4.01 -10.62 22.29
N ASP A 171 5.09 -10.33 21.53
CA ASP A 171 6.31 -11.11 21.38
C ASP A 171 6.08 -12.54 20.85
N ASP A 172 5.10 -12.72 19.94
CA ASP A 172 4.78 -14.02 19.32
C ASP A 172 5.43 -14.22 17.94
N GLY A 173 6.12 -13.20 17.42
CA GLY A 173 6.77 -13.19 16.12
C GLY A 173 5.84 -12.82 14.96
N VAL A 174 4.58 -12.51 15.23
CA VAL A 174 3.60 -12.01 14.27
C VAL A 174 3.34 -10.54 14.56
N TRP A 175 3.22 -9.73 13.51
CA TRP A 175 2.91 -8.32 13.72
C TRP A 175 1.42 -8.13 13.96
N ASP A 176 1.15 -7.48 15.08
CA ASP A 176 -0.15 -6.90 15.38
C ASP A 176 -0.27 -5.52 14.76
N PHE A 177 -1.50 -5.02 14.64
CA PHE A 177 -1.76 -3.63 14.28
C PHE A 177 -2.96 -3.06 15.06
N ILE A 178 -2.87 -1.78 15.36
CA ILE A 178 -3.90 -1.04 16.09
C ILE A 178 -4.34 0.14 15.24
N GLU A 179 -5.56 0.05 14.72
CA GLU A 179 -6.21 1.18 14.05
C GLU A 179 -6.73 2.15 15.10
N THR A 180 -6.45 3.43 14.90
CA THR A 180 -6.89 4.50 15.82
C THR A 180 -7.59 5.61 15.07
N GLU A 181 -8.46 6.32 15.77
CA GLU A 181 -9.12 7.52 15.29
C GLU A 181 -9.03 8.66 16.31
N TYR A 182 -9.10 9.89 15.82
CA TYR A 182 -9.13 11.07 16.68
C TYR A 182 -10.51 11.29 17.26
N GLY A 183 -10.60 11.40 18.58
CA GLY A 183 -11.78 11.86 19.28
C GLY A 183 -12.07 13.35 19.08
N ALA A 184 -13.17 13.83 19.68
CA ALA A 184 -13.52 15.24 19.69
C ALA A 184 -12.49 16.12 20.42
N ASP A 185 -11.76 15.56 21.36
CA ASP A 185 -10.69 16.17 22.16
C ASP A 185 -9.30 16.13 21.50
N ASN A 186 -9.22 15.72 20.24
CA ASN A 186 -7.98 15.55 19.46
C ASN A 186 -7.00 14.51 20.05
N ARG A 187 -7.47 13.56 20.84
CA ARG A 187 -6.68 12.43 21.30
C ARG A 187 -7.01 11.18 20.47
N LEU A 188 -6.08 10.23 20.38
CA LEU A 188 -6.24 8.99 19.64
C LEU A 188 -6.89 7.90 20.50
N TYR A 189 -7.89 7.27 19.95
CA TYR A 189 -8.65 6.17 20.54
C TYR A 189 -8.52 4.92 19.69
N PRO A 190 -8.34 3.73 20.28
CA PRO A 190 -8.32 2.50 19.53
C PRO A 190 -9.72 2.16 18.99
N ARG A 191 -9.78 1.62 17.79
CA ARG A 191 -11.05 1.24 17.15
C ARG A 191 -11.50 -0.17 17.46
N ARG A 192 -10.57 -1.05 17.83
CA ARG A 192 -10.91 -2.44 18.17
C ARG A 192 -11.66 -2.52 19.49
N SER A 193 -12.49 -3.54 19.62
CA SER A 193 -13.19 -3.83 20.87
C SER A 193 -12.22 -4.31 21.96
N ALA A 194 -12.61 -4.18 23.22
CA ALA A 194 -11.85 -4.72 24.34
C ALA A 194 -11.66 -6.24 24.24
N SER A 195 -12.65 -6.96 23.71
CA SER A 195 -12.57 -8.41 23.50
C SER A 195 -11.54 -8.80 22.46
N ASP A 196 -11.46 -8.06 21.34
CA ASP A 196 -10.49 -8.35 20.28
C ASP A 196 -9.05 -8.14 20.76
N PHE A 197 -8.83 -7.10 21.59
CA PHE A 197 -7.52 -6.90 22.22
C PHE A 197 -7.20 -7.95 23.27
N ALA A 198 -8.19 -8.38 24.06
CA ALA A 198 -8.00 -9.41 25.10
C ALA A 198 -7.62 -10.77 24.51
N GLU A 199 -8.06 -11.07 23.29
CA GLU A 199 -7.67 -12.29 22.58
C GLU A 199 -6.19 -12.28 22.21
N ALA A 200 -5.69 -11.18 21.63
CA ALA A 200 -4.28 -11.04 21.24
C ALA A 200 -3.36 -10.69 22.42
N MET A 201 -3.85 -9.88 23.35
CA MET A 201 -3.07 -9.33 24.48
C MET A 201 -3.89 -9.41 25.78
N PRO A 202 -3.97 -10.59 26.44
CA PRO A 202 -4.81 -10.79 27.64
C PRO A 202 -4.55 -9.80 28.78
N TRP A 203 -3.30 -9.34 28.95
CA TRP A 203 -2.90 -8.37 29.98
C TRP A 203 -3.63 -7.02 29.88
N ILE A 204 -4.22 -6.71 28.73
CA ILE A 204 -4.90 -5.42 28.51
C ILE A 204 -6.15 -5.30 29.37
N THR A 205 -6.77 -6.44 29.76
CA THR A 205 -7.94 -6.47 30.62
C THR A 205 -7.67 -5.95 32.02
N ASP A 206 -6.41 -5.94 32.46
CA ASP A 206 -6.01 -5.38 33.76
C ASP A 206 -6.00 -3.84 33.78
N ARG A 207 -6.12 -3.21 32.59
CA ARG A 207 -6.09 -1.75 32.44
C ARG A 207 -7.43 -1.06 32.68
N PHE A 208 -8.52 -1.81 32.63
CA PHE A 208 -9.88 -1.26 32.82
C PHE A 208 -10.78 -2.21 33.60
N SER A 209 -11.74 -1.67 34.32
CA SER A 209 -12.67 -2.45 35.14
C SER A 209 -14.04 -2.68 34.47
N SER A 210 -14.32 -1.98 33.38
CA SER A 210 -15.59 -2.05 32.65
C SER A 210 -15.44 -1.62 31.20
N TYR A 211 -16.35 -2.08 30.33
CA TYR A 211 -16.43 -1.62 28.93
C TYR A 211 -16.64 -0.11 28.80
N ASN A 212 -17.37 0.51 29.74
CA ASN A 212 -17.56 1.96 29.77
C ASN A 212 -16.23 2.70 30.04
N GLN A 213 -15.39 2.15 30.91
CA GLN A 213 -14.05 2.71 31.13
C GLN A 213 -13.20 2.54 29.87
N TYR A 214 -13.16 1.35 29.28
CA TYR A 214 -12.42 1.07 28.05
C TYR A 214 -12.80 2.03 26.93
N SER A 215 -14.09 2.25 26.66
CA SER A 215 -14.57 3.10 25.58
C SER A 215 -14.17 4.57 25.70
N ASN A 216 -13.71 5.00 26.87
CA ASN A 216 -13.23 6.36 27.14
C ASN A 216 -11.70 6.43 27.30
N MET A 217 -10.99 5.32 27.14
CA MET A 217 -9.52 5.29 27.24
C MET A 217 -8.88 5.62 25.90
N THR A 218 -7.94 6.55 25.93
CA THR A 218 -7.06 6.82 24.79
C THR A 218 -6.07 5.68 24.56
N LEU A 219 -5.47 5.67 23.40
CA LEU A 219 -4.40 4.71 23.09
C LEU A 219 -3.28 4.73 24.14
N THR A 220 -2.86 5.94 24.56
CA THR A 220 -1.78 6.12 25.54
C THR A 220 -2.19 5.65 26.95
N GLU A 221 -3.43 5.85 27.36
CA GLU A 221 -3.93 5.36 28.65
C GLU A 221 -4.03 3.83 28.67
N LEU A 222 -4.39 3.22 27.53
CA LEU A 222 -4.53 1.79 27.40
C LEU A 222 -3.19 1.06 27.33
N PHE A 223 -2.26 1.55 26.49
CA PHE A 223 -1.00 0.86 26.21
C PHE A 223 0.21 1.45 26.96
N GLY A 224 0.16 2.73 27.33
CA GLY A 224 1.28 3.47 27.89
C GLY A 224 2.21 4.03 26.82
N SER A 225 2.85 5.18 27.10
CA SER A 225 3.70 5.88 26.12
C SER A 225 4.89 5.04 25.66
N SER A 226 5.55 4.32 26.57
CA SER A 226 6.72 3.51 26.27
C SER A 226 6.41 2.29 25.37
N PHE A 227 5.19 1.83 25.36
CA PHE A 227 4.74 0.77 24.46
C PHE A 227 4.48 1.32 23.06
N ILE A 228 3.84 2.49 22.97
CA ILE A 228 3.54 3.16 21.70
C ILE A 228 4.81 3.59 20.96
N GLU A 229 5.86 4.01 21.68
CA GLU A 229 7.14 4.40 21.10
C GLU A 229 7.91 3.24 20.44
N LYS A 230 7.51 2.00 20.67
CA LYS A 230 8.10 0.79 20.07
C LYS A 230 7.43 0.33 18.77
N MET A 231 6.29 0.94 18.43
CA MET A 231 5.46 0.59 17.27
C MET A 231 5.89 1.40 15.99
#